data_a326939b0b97202b45f6fff3667cefe7
#
_entry.id   a326939b0b97202b45f6fff3667cefe7
#
_cell.length_a   1.000
_cell.length_b   1.000
_cell.length_c   1.000
_cell.angle_alpha   90.00
_cell.angle_beta   90.00
_cell.angle_gamma   90.00
#
_symmetry.space_group_name_H-M   'P 1'
#
loop_
_entity.id
_entity.type
_entity.pdbx_description
1 polymer ?
#
loop_
_entity_poly.entity_id
_entity_poly.type
_entity_poly.pdbx_seq_one_letter_code
_entity_poly.pdbx_strand_id
1 'polypeptide(L)'
;SSELKKGDVVMVSAGEIIPNDGEVIEGTASVDESAITGESAPVLRESGGDFASVTGGTTVVSDWLKIRITSNPGESFLDKMIALVEGASRKKTPNEIALQILLVALTIIFMIVIVTLYPIGRYSGVTLPVSTLIALAVCLIPTTIGALLSAIGIAGMDRVTRFNVIAMSGKAVEACGDVDTMILDKTGTITYGNRMAADFIPVSGVSVEELTKYAALSSLSDATPEGKSVVALAKERGVVVDESSLKGAEFIEFTAKTRMSGVDLADGTSIRKGASDAIVEYVKGLGGTVPADLQGHTDQVSKQGGTPLTVCVGKRVLGVIYLKDIVKDGLVERFARLRAIGIKTIMCTGDNPLTAATIAQEAGVDGFIAECRPEDKIKVIKEEQAQGKIVAMTGDGTNDAPALAQADVGLAMNSGTTAAKEAANMVDLDSDPTKILEVVEIGKQLLITRGSLTTFSIANDIAKYFAIIPAMFMMVIPQMQVLNIMKLASPTSAIL
;
A
#
# COMPACT_ATOMS: atom_id res chain seq x y z
N SER A 1 15.30 -7.78 -22.74
CA SER A 1 16.01 -6.76 -21.94
C SER A 1 17.39 -7.23 -21.45
N SER A 2 17.55 -8.53 -21.15
CA SER A 2 18.81 -9.07 -20.59
C SER A 2 20.05 -8.95 -21.49
N GLU A 3 19.91 -8.65 -22.76
CA GLU A 3 21.02 -8.52 -23.72
C GLU A 3 21.40 -7.05 -24.01
N LEU A 4 20.53 -6.09 -23.64
CA LEU A 4 20.75 -4.66 -23.88
C LEU A 4 21.81 -4.11 -22.93
N LYS A 5 22.73 -3.31 -23.50
CA LYS A 5 23.83 -2.66 -22.77
C LYS A 5 23.71 -1.15 -22.87
N LYS A 6 24.33 -0.48 -21.94
CA LYS A 6 24.46 0.97 -21.94
C LYS A 6 25.04 1.47 -23.29
N GLY A 7 24.33 2.36 -23.96
CA GLY A 7 24.68 2.91 -25.26
C GLY A 7 23.92 2.30 -26.43
N ASP A 8 23.25 1.16 -26.26
CA ASP A 8 22.39 0.58 -27.29
C ASP A 8 21.22 1.52 -27.59
N VAL A 9 20.76 1.49 -28.83
CA VAL A 9 19.64 2.32 -29.27
C VAL A 9 18.49 1.41 -29.70
N VAL A 10 17.33 1.63 -29.12
CA VAL A 10 16.10 0.89 -29.41
C VAL A 10 15.00 1.85 -29.89
N MET A 11 14.10 1.35 -30.71
CA MET A 11 12.88 2.05 -31.10
C MET A 11 11.69 1.33 -30.43
N VAL A 12 10.84 2.07 -29.77
CA VAL A 12 9.67 1.57 -29.06
C VAL A 12 8.45 2.31 -29.57
N SER A 13 7.45 1.59 -30.04
CA SER A 13 6.22 2.13 -30.62
C SER A 13 5.04 2.00 -29.67
N ALA A 14 3.94 2.67 -29.98
CA ALA A 14 2.71 2.59 -29.19
C ALA A 14 2.27 1.14 -28.95
N GLY A 15 1.96 0.81 -27.69
CA GLY A 15 1.61 -0.53 -27.19
C GLY A 15 2.81 -1.39 -26.80
N GLU A 16 4.05 -0.95 -27.02
CA GLU A 16 5.25 -1.67 -26.63
C GLU A 16 5.78 -1.22 -25.26
N ILE A 17 6.45 -2.14 -24.57
CA ILE A 17 7.09 -1.87 -23.28
C ILE A 17 8.52 -1.39 -23.51
N ILE A 18 8.92 -0.33 -22.81
CA ILE A 18 10.31 0.16 -22.81
C ILE A 18 11.20 -0.88 -22.13
N PRO A 19 12.22 -1.41 -22.83
CA PRO A 19 12.92 -2.62 -22.38
C PRO A 19 13.92 -2.38 -21.23
N ASN A 20 14.41 -1.17 -21.05
CA ASN A 20 15.36 -0.79 -20.00
C ASN A 20 15.38 0.75 -19.81
N ASP A 21 16.00 1.21 -18.73
CA ASP A 21 16.13 2.66 -18.48
C ASP A 21 16.95 3.34 -19.58
N GLY A 22 16.50 4.49 -20.01
CA GLY A 22 17.11 5.18 -21.14
C GLY A 22 16.82 6.67 -21.23
N GLU A 23 17.39 7.26 -22.26
CA GLU A 23 17.19 8.65 -22.66
C GLU A 23 16.59 8.72 -24.06
N VAL A 24 15.51 9.44 -24.22
CA VAL A 24 14.89 9.69 -25.52
C VAL A 24 15.80 10.56 -26.38
N ILE A 25 16.24 10.05 -27.52
CA ILE A 25 17.10 10.77 -28.45
C ILE A 25 16.34 11.30 -29.67
N GLU A 26 15.17 10.73 -29.96
CA GLU A 26 14.31 11.12 -31.07
C GLU A 26 12.87 10.68 -30.81
N GLY A 27 11.90 11.47 -31.25
CA GLY A 27 10.47 11.18 -31.07
C GLY A 27 9.85 11.91 -29.87
N THR A 28 8.51 11.88 -29.82
CA THR A 28 7.69 12.42 -28.74
C THR A 28 6.52 11.47 -28.56
N ALA A 29 6.31 10.99 -27.35
CA ALA A 29 5.25 10.01 -27.06
C ALA A 29 4.69 10.19 -25.64
N SER A 30 3.44 9.73 -25.43
CA SER A 30 2.88 9.54 -24.11
C SER A 30 3.29 8.18 -23.59
N VAL A 31 3.81 8.13 -22.38
CA VAL A 31 4.26 6.90 -21.71
C VAL A 31 3.44 6.68 -20.45
N ASP A 32 2.85 5.51 -20.34
CA ASP A 32 2.17 5.04 -19.13
C ASP A 32 3.22 4.50 -18.17
N GLU A 33 3.43 5.21 -17.07
CA GLU A 33 4.34 4.87 -16.00
C GLU A 33 3.64 4.28 -14.78
N SER A 34 2.33 4.01 -14.86
CA SER A 34 1.50 3.54 -13.75
C SER A 34 2.02 2.24 -13.11
N ALA A 35 2.61 1.34 -13.90
CA ALA A 35 3.23 0.11 -13.40
C ALA A 35 4.43 0.36 -12.46
N ILE A 36 5.03 1.55 -12.51
CA ILE A 36 6.19 1.93 -11.69
C ILE A 36 5.77 2.90 -10.58
N THR A 37 5.06 3.96 -10.94
CA THR A 37 4.75 5.10 -10.06
C THR A 37 3.39 5.01 -9.37
N GLY A 38 2.48 4.17 -9.88
CA GLY A 38 1.07 4.14 -9.50
C GLY A 38 0.23 5.28 -10.12
N GLU A 39 0.87 6.27 -10.77
CA GLU A 39 0.18 7.39 -11.40
C GLU A 39 -0.48 6.96 -12.72
N SER A 40 -1.79 7.06 -12.84
CA SER A 40 -2.54 6.59 -14.02
C SER A 40 -2.49 7.54 -15.21
N ALA A 41 -2.09 8.81 -15.02
CA ALA A 41 -1.98 9.76 -16.12
C ALA A 41 -0.68 9.52 -16.90
N PRO A 42 -0.76 9.28 -18.24
CA PRO A 42 0.43 9.14 -19.05
C PRO A 42 1.29 10.41 -19.04
N VAL A 43 2.60 10.22 -19.00
CA VAL A 43 3.59 11.30 -18.99
C VAL A 43 4.13 11.51 -20.38
N LEU A 44 4.24 12.79 -20.81
CA LEU A 44 4.88 13.12 -22.09
C LEU A 44 6.38 12.91 -21.99
N ARG A 45 6.96 12.17 -22.93
CA ARG A 45 8.40 11.96 -23.08
C ARG A 45 8.86 12.42 -24.45
N GLU A 46 9.95 13.19 -24.46
CA GLU A 46 10.50 13.75 -25.70
C GLU A 46 12.03 13.91 -25.62
N SER A 47 12.67 14.09 -26.75
CA SER A 47 14.12 14.29 -26.80
C SER A 47 14.53 15.67 -26.25
N GLY A 48 15.47 15.66 -25.32
CA GLY A 48 16.07 16.87 -24.72
C GLY A 48 15.34 17.36 -23.45
N GLY A 49 16.09 17.94 -22.53
CA GLY A 49 15.59 18.48 -21.30
C GLY A 49 15.13 17.44 -20.28
N ASP A 50 14.27 17.87 -19.36
CA ASP A 50 13.82 17.06 -18.21
C ASP A 50 12.88 15.91 -18.58
N PHE A 51 12.29 15.95 -19.79
CA PHE A 51 11.36 14.94 -20.28
C PHE A 51 12.01 13.80 -21.08
N ALA A 52 13.33 13.83 -21.24
CA ALA A 52 14.05 12.82 -22.02
C ALA A 52 14.27 11.48 -21.30
N SER A 53 14.18 11.44 -19.97
CA SER A 53 14.41 10.22 -19.21
C SER A 53 13.20 9.28 -19.26
N VAL A 54 13.45 7.99 -19.52
CA VAL A 54 12.43 6.93 -19.51
C VAL A 54 12.89 5.74 -18.67
N THR A 55 11.92 5.07 -18.05
CA THR A 55 12.17 3.93 -17.16
C THR A 55 11.75 2.63 -17.82
N GLY A 56 12.59 1.60 -17.71
CA GLY A 56 12.27 0.26 -18.18
C GLY A 56 11.03 -0.31 -17.48
N GLY A 57 10.20 -1.05 -18.26
CA GLY A 57 8.95 -1.62 -17.76
C GLY A 57 7.72 -0.72 -17.91
N THR A 58 7.87 0.53 -18.37
CA THR A 58 6.77 1.43 -18.72
C THR A 58 6.30 1.19 -20.16
N THR A 59 5.07 1.59 -20.48
CA THR A 59 4.45 1.32 -21.79
C THR A 59 4.27 2.59 -22.59
N VAL A 60 4.68 2.60 -23.86
CA VAL A 60 4.40 3.69 -24.79
C VAL A 60 2.92 3.62 -25.18
N VAL A 61 2.15 4.70 -24.95
CA VAL A 61 0.70 4.73 -25.20
C VAL A 61 0.39 5.28 -26.60
N SER A 62 1.13 6.30 -27.02
CA SER A 62 0.94 6.95 -28.34
C SER A 62 2.28 7.19 -29.01
N ASP A 63 2.27 7.23 -30.33
CA ASP A 63 3.44 7.57 -31.16
C ASP A 63 4.62 6.56 -30.97
N TRP A 64 5.84 7.04 -31.04
CA TRP A 64 7.04 6.23 -30.88
C TRP A 64 8.20 7.02 -30.28
N LEU A 65 9.13 6.30 -29.64
CA LEU A 65 10.36 6.85 -29.07
C LEU A 65 11.57 6.07 -29.55
N LYS A 66 12.65 6.79 -29.86
CA LYS A 66 13.97 6.22 -30.05
C LYS A 66 14.79 6.51 -28.79
N ILE A 67 15.21 5.46 -28.12
CA ILE A 67 15.75 5.50 -26.78
C ILE A 67 17.19 4.99 -26.80
N ARG A 68 18.10 5.75 -26.20
CA ARG A 68 19.46 5.29 -25.90
C ARG A 68 19.45 4.70 -24.49
N ILE A 69 19.78 3.44 -24.34
CA ILE A 69 19.87 2.75 -23.06
C ILE A 69 20.96 3.38 -22.17
N THR A 70 20.65 3.68 -20.94
CA THR A 70 21.55 4.36 -19.98
C THR A 70 22.05 3.44 -18.87
N SER A 71 21.42 2.26 -18.65
CA SER A 71 21.76 1.29 -17.61
C SER A 71 22.23 -0.03 -18.22
N ASN A 72 23.18 -0.72 -17.56
CA ASN A 72 23.52 -2.10 -17.87
C ASN A 72 22.51 -3.07 -17.22
N PRO A 73 22.48 -4.35 -17.68
CA PRO A 73 21.71 -5.38 -16.96
C PRO A 73 22.08 -5.46 -15.49
N GLY A 74 21.09 -5.44 -14.60
CA GLY A 74 21.29 -5.44 -13.15
C GLY A 74 21.43 -4.04 -12.54
N GLU A 75 21.42 -2.95 -13.33
CA GLU A 75 21.57 -1.58 -12.86
C GLU A 75 20.33 -0.71 -13.09
N SER A 76 19.27 -1.27 -13.70
CA SER A 76 18.03 -0.53 -13.95
C SER A 76 17.32 -0.14 -12.67
N PHE A 77 16.35 0.77 -12.77
CA PHE A 77 15.48 1.14 -11.66
C PHE A 77 14.78 -0.10 -11.07
N LEU A 78 14.24 -0.97 -11.93
CA LEU A 78 13.58 -2.21 -11.50
C LEU A 78 14.55 -3.15 -10.79
N ASP A 79 15.78 -3.32 -11.31
CA ASP A 79 16.80 -4.14 -10.66
C ASP A 79 17.16 -3.64 -9.27
N LYS A 80 17.24 -2.31 -9.09
CA LYS A 80 17.47 -1.68 -7.78
C LYS A 80 16.29 -1.94 -6.83
N MET A 81 15.04 -1.84 -7.31
CA MET A 81 13.87 -2.12 -6.50
C MET A 81 13.84 -3.59 -6.05
N ILE A 82 14.15 -4.53 -6.94
CA ILE A 82 14.27 -5.96 -6.61
C ILE A 82 15.35 -6.18 -5.53
N ALA A 83 16.53 -5.61 -5.70
CA ALA A 83 17.62 -5.72 -4.72
C ALA A 83 17.22 -5.16 -3.33
N LEU A 84 16.45 -4.08 -3.29
CA LEU A 84 15.92 -3.53 -2.04
C LEU A 84 14.88 -4.45 -1.39
N VAL A 85 14.02 -5.10 -2.18
CA VAL A 85 13.06 -6.09 -1.68
C VAL A 85 13.77 -7.32 -1.13
N GLU A 86 14.74 -7.87 -1.87
CA GLU A 86 15.54 -9.02 -1.44
C GLU A 86 16.38 -8.72 -0.19
N GLY A 87 16.87 -7.49 -0.06
CA GLY A 87 17.62 -7.03 1.12
C GLY A 87 16.75 -6.69 2.33
N ALA A 88 15.44 -6.64 2.17
CA ALA A 88 14.52 -6.36 3.26
C ALA A 88 14.39 -7.57 4.19
N SER A 89 14.43 -7.35 5.49
CA SER A 89 14.22 -8.39 6.49
C SER A 89 13.24 -7.93 7.56
N ARG A 90 12.12 -8.64 7.69
CA ARG A 90 11.17 -8.40 8.78
C ARG A 90 11.72 -8.93 10.09
N LYS A 91 11.78 -8.06 11.08
CA LYS A 91 12.18 -8.41 12.43
C LYS A 91 11.04 -9.14 13.15
N LYS A 92 11.41 -9.93 14.17
CA LYS A 92 10.40 -10.51 15.08
C LYS A 92 9.79 -9.40 15.93
N THR A 93 8.48 -9.48 16.16
CA THR A 93 7.80 -8.53 17.05
C THR A 93 8.27 -8.70 18.49
N PRO A 94 8.17 -7.68 19.35
CA PRO A 94 8.49 -7.80 20.78
C PRO A 94 7.73 -8.94 21.45
N ASN A 95 6.48 -9.17 21.08
CA ASN A 95 5.66 -10.27 21.59
C ASN A 95 6.17 -11.66 21.17
N GLU A 96 6.64 -11.81 19.93
CA GLU A 96 7.26 -13.06 19.47
C GLU A 96 8.56 -13.35 20.22
N ILE A 97 9.38 -12.33 20.46
CA ILE A 97 10.62 -12.45 21.21
C ILE A 97 10.32 -12.86 22.67
N ALA A 98 9.39 -12.17 23.32
CA ALA A 98 9.00 -12.46 24.70
C ALA A 98 8.48 -13.89 24.86
N LEU A 99 7.63 -14.35 23.93
CA LEU A 99 7.11 -15.71 23.93
C LEU A 99 8.23 -16.75 23.71
N GLN A 100 9.14 -16.50 22.79
CA GLN A 100 10.28 -17.40 22.54
C GLN A 100 11.18 -17.53 23.77
N ILE A 101 11.48 -16.41 24.44
CA ILE A 101 12.25 -16.41 25.71
C ILE A 101 11.52 -17.22 26.78
N LEU A 102 10.22 -17.01 26.94
CA LEU A 102 9.39 -17.73 27.90
C LEU A 102 9.43 -19.25 27.66
N LEU A 103 9.22 -19.69 26.42
CA LEU A 103 9.25 -21.12 26.07
C LEU A 103 10.62 -21.75 26.32
N VAL A 104 11.70 -21.08 25.95
CA VAL A 104 13.06 -21.57 26.21
C VAL A 104 13.35 -21.65 27.70
N ALA A 105 13.00 -20.59 28.45
CA ALA A 105 13.21 -20.57 29.91
C ALA A 105 12.42 -21.69 30.62
N LEU A 106 11.14 -21.86 30.28
CA LEU A 106 10.34 -22.96 30.84
C LEU A 106 10.90 -24.34 30.49
N THR A 107 11.32 -24.54 29.24
CA THR A 107 11.93 -25.82 28.82
C THR A 107 13.19 -26.12 29.62
N ILE A 108 14.07 -25.13 29.83
CA ILE A 108 15.28 -25.29 30.64
C ILE A 108 14.93 -25.66 32.09
N ILE A 109 14.00 -24.92 32.72
CA ILE A 109 13.55 -25.16 34.07
C ILE A 109 13.02 -26.60 34.20
N PHE A 110 12.16 -27.01 33.27
CA PHE A 110 11.57 -28.35 33.28
C PHE A 110 12.61 -29.45 33.10
N MET A 111 13.58 -29.25 32.22
CA MET A 111 14.70 -30.19 32.03
C MET A 111 15.56 -30.32 33.29
N ILE A 112 15.86 -29.20 33.97
CA ILE A 112 16.58 -29.24 35.23
C ILE A 112 15.82 -30.04 36.29
N VAL A 113 14.51 -29.82 36.43
CA VAL A 113 13.66 -30.55 37.38
C VAL A 113 13.69 -32.05 37.08
N ILE A 114 13.48 -32.46 35.83
CA ILE A 114 13.46 -33.89 35.44
C ILE A 114 14.80 -34.56 35.72
N VAL A 115 15.92 -33.92 35.36
CA VAL A 115 17.26 -34.46 35.59
C VAL A 115 17.55 -34.61 37.10
N THR A 116 17.11 -33.62 37.89
CA THR A 116 17.33 -33.68 39.37
C THR A 116 16.41 -34.66 40.09
N LEU A 117 15.25 -35.01 39.52
CA LEU A 117 14.35 -36.02 40.11
C LEU A 117 15.00 -37.40 40.23
N TYR A 118 15.86 -37.79 39.28
CA TYR A 118 16.52 -39.12 39.37
C TYR A 118 17.43 -39.25 40.58
N PRO A 119 18.42 -38.38 40.85
CA PRO A 119 19.25 -38.50 42.07
C PRO A 119 18.47 -38.26 43.35
N ILE A 120 17.46 -37.34 43.33
CA ILE A 120 16.59 -37.15 44.52
C ILE A 120 15.78 -38.37 44.83
N GLY A 121 15.17 -39.00 43.81
CA GLY A 121 14.42 -40.24 43.97
C GLY A 121 15.30 -41.35 44.57
N ARG A 122 16.49 -41.53 44.01
CA ARG A 122 17.44 -42.54 44.48
C ARG A 122 17.87 -42.32 45.95
N TYR A 123 18.13 -41.05 46.32
CA TYR A 123 18.45 -40.67 47.67
C TYR A 123 17.29 -40.95 48.65
N SER A 124 16.05 -40.70 48.22
CA SER A 124 14.83 -40.88 48.99
C SER A 124 14.33 -42.34 49.00
N GLY A 125 15.02 -43.26 48.32
CA GLY A 125 14.61 -44.66 48.22
C GLY A 125 13.50 -44.97 47.21
N VAL A 126 13.20 -44.01 46.32
CA VAL A 126 12.23 -44.19 45.22
C VAL A 126 12.97 -44.62 43.96
N THR A 127 12.57 -45.74 43.38
CA THR A 127 13.08 -46.18 42.08
C THR A 127 12.29 -45.51 40.95
N LEU A 128 12.90 -44.59 40.24
CA LEU A 128 12.33 -43.94 39.09
C LEU A 128 12.88 -44.57 37.81
N PRO A 129 12.10 -45.38 37.08
CA PRO A 129 12.54 -45.92 35.80
C PRO A 129 12.70 -44.79 34.77
N VAL A 130 13.65 -44.95 33.87
CA VAL A 130 13.94 -43.97 32.81
C VAL A 130 12.71 -43.69 31.94
N SER A 131 11.87 -44.69 31.72
CA SER A 131 10.59 -44.55 31.01
C SER A 131 9.65 -43.53 31.66
N THR A 132 9.58 -43.52 32.99
CA THR A 132 8.77 -42.53 33.74
C THR A 132 9.35 -41.13 33.60
N LEU A 133 10.67 -40.96 33.62
CA LEU A 133 11.32 -39.68 33.45
C LEU A 133 11.12 -39.16 32.03
N ILE A 134 11.17 -40.04 31.02
CA ILE A 134 10.89 -39.65 29.62
C ILE A 134 9.41 -39.24 29.46
N ALA A 135 8.49 -40.03 30.02
CA ALA A 135 7.06 -39.71 29.99
C ALA A 135 6.79 -38.34 30.66
N LEU A 136 7.42 -38.10 31.81
CA LEU A 136 7.35 -36.83 32.51
C LEU A 136 7.92 -35.67 31.66
N ALA A 137 9.05 -35.90 31.00
CA ALA A 137 9.63 -34.90 30.06
C ALA A 137 8.64 -34.50 28.95
N VAL A 138 8.01 -35.49 28.32
CA VAL A 138 7.01 -35.26 27.27
C VAL A 138 5.78 -34.54 27.81
N CYS A 139 5.31 -34.87 29.02
CA CYS A 139 4.18 -34.18 29.63
C CYS A 139 4.44 -32.74 30.06
N LEU A 140 5.69 -32.40 30.40
CA LEU A 140 6.05 -31.12 30.98
C LEU A 140 6.59 -30.12 29.95
N ILE A 141 7.13 -30.59 28.83
CA ILE A 141 7.56 -29.68 27.74
C ILE A 141 6.31 -28.96 27.18
N PRO A 142 6.34 -27.64 27.05
CA PRO A 142 5.17 -26.85 26.65
C PRO A 142 4.88 -26.97 25.13
N THR A 143 4.68 -28.20 24.65
CA THR A 143 4.40 -28.49 23.22
C THR A 143 3.04 -27.95 22.77
N THR A 144 2.08 -27.87 23.69
CA THR A 144 0.72 -27.37 23.43
C THR A 144 0.70 -25.92 22.99
N ILE A 145 1.60 -25.08 23.55
CA ILE A 145 1.69 -23.64 23.17
C ILE A 145 2.06 -23.51 21.70
N GLY A 146 3.02 -24.31 21.20
CA GLY A 146 3.42 -24.27 19.79
C GLY A 146 2.28 -24.63 18.82
N ALA A 147 1.50 -25.65 19.13
CA ALA A 147 0.34 -26.05 18.33
C ALA A 147 -0.79 -25.01 18.36
N LEU A 148 -1.08 -24.44 19.53
CA LEU A 148 -2.09 -23.39 19.68
C LEU A 148 -1.74 -22.11 18.90
N LEU A 149 -0.47 -21.71 18.87
CA LEU A 149 -0.03 -20.55 18.11
C LEU A 149 -0.33 -20.70 16.62
N SER A 150 -0.08 -21.88 16.06
CA SER A 150 -0.39 -22.14 14.64
C SER A 150 -1.90 -22.10 14.38
N ALA A 151 -2.71 -22.68 15.26
CA ALA A 151 -4.17 -22.68 15.15
C ALA A 151 -4.75 -21.27 15.25
N ILE A 152 -4.26 -20.44 16.18
CA ILE A 152 -4.67 -19.04 16.35
C ILE A 152 -4.33 -18.25 15.08
N GLY A 153 -3.13 -18.44 14.51
CA GLY A 153 -2.71 -17.79 13.29
C GLY A 153 -3.63 -18.12 12.10
N ILE A 154 -3.99 -19.41 11.94
CA ILE A 154 -4.93 -19.85 10.88
C ILE A 154 -6.31 -19.23 11.09
N ALA A 155 -6.83 -19.25 12.31
CA ALA A 155 -8.11 -18.63 12.64
C ALA A 155 -8.10 -17.10 12.39
N GLY A 156 -6.96 -16.46 12.64
CA GLY A 156 -6.76 -15.05 12.32
C GLY A 156 -6.84 -14.77 10.83
N MET A 157 -6.16 -15.57 10.00
CA MET A 157 -6.22 -15.45 8.54
C MET A 157 -7.65 -15.64 8.01
N ASP A 158 -8.38 -16.64 8.48
CA ASP A 158 -9.79 -16.83 8.12
C ASP A 158 -10.65 -15.61 8.46
N ARG A 159 -10.43 -15.01 9.63
CA ARG A 159 -11.19 -13.82 10.05
C ARG A 159 -10.92 -12.61 9.19
N VAL A 160 -9.65 -12.30 8.84
CA VAL A 160 -9.34 -11.14 7.99
C VAL A 160 -9.82 -11.36 6.54
N THR A 161 -9.84 -12.60 6.07
CA THR A 161 -10.38 -12.92 4.73
C THR A 161 -11.86 -12.56 4.61
N ARG A 162 -12.64 -12.63 5.68
CA ARG A 162 -14.05 -12.20 5.70
C ARG A 162 -14.23 -10.69 5.52
N PHE A 163 -13.16 -9.92 5.72
CA PHE A 163 -13.12 -8.47 5.43
C PHE A 163 -12.41 -8.16 4.12
N ASN A 164 -12.31 -9.14 3.21
CA ASN A 164 -11.66 -8.99 1.92
C ASN A 164 -10.16 -8.65 2.00
N VAL A 165 -9.48 -9.11 3.06
CA VAL A 165 -8.03 -9.00 3.19
C VAL A 165 -7.41 -10.38 3.19
N ILE A 166 -6.45 -10.62 2.30
CA ILE A 166 -5.68 -11.87 2.25
C ILE A 166 -4.37 -11.66 3.01
N ALA A 167 -4.15 -12.44 4.07
CA ALA A 167 -2.89 -12.43 4.80
C ALA A 167 -2.02 -13.63 4.39
N MET A 168 -0.73 -13.39 4.16
CA MET A 168 0.24 -14.43 3.77
C MET A 168 0.63 -15.33 4.95
N SER A 169 0.42 -14.86 6.18
CA SER A 169 0.69 -15.63 7.40
C SER A 169 -0.12 -15.12 8.59
N GLY A 170 -0.42 -16.01 9.53
CA GLY A 170 -1.06 -15.63 10.80
C GLY A 170 -0.23 -14.65 11.63
N LYS A 171 1.10 -14.69 11.49
CA LYS A 171 2.01 -13.74 12.15
C LYS A 171 1.82 -12.30 11.65
N ALA A 172 1.52 -12.11 10.37
CA ALA A 172 1.24 -10.79 9.82
C ALA A 172 -0.02 -10.19 10.46
N VAL A 173 -1.08 -11.01 10.62
CA VAL A 173 -2.32 -10.58 11.29
C VAL A 173 -2.07 -10.23 12.75
N GLU A 174 -1.24 -10.99 13.43
CA GLU A 174 -0.86 -10.77 14.83
C GLU A 174 -0.06 -9.46 14.99
N ALA A 175 0.92 -9.23 14.10
CA ALA A 175 1.72 -8.02 14.09
C ALA A 175 0.86 -6.76 13.89
N CYS A 176 -0.25 -6.85 13.14
CA CYS A 176 -1.20 -5.74 13.00
C CYS A 176 -1.80 -5.30 14.34
N GLY A 177 -1.96 -6.20 15.30
CA GLY A 177 -2.47 -5.87 16.64
C GLY A 177 -1.55 -4.96 17.45
N ASP A 178 -0.26 -4.95 17.13
CA ASP A 178 0.77 -4.16 17.81
C ASP A 178 1.23 -2.94 17.00
N VAL A 179 0.57 -2.60 15.89
CA VAL A 179 0.96 -1.46 15.05
C VAL A 179 0.86 -0.14 15.81
N ASP A 180 1.95 0.63 15.81
CA ASP A 180 2.05 1.97 16.40
C ASP A 180 1.98 3.08 15.36
N THR A 181 2.58 2.85 14.19
CA THR A 181 2.66 3.83 13.11
C THR A 181 2.25 3.19 11.79
N MET A 182 1.37 3.88 11.06
CA MET A 182 0.95 3.51 9.72
C MET A 182 1.46 4.53 8.72
N ILE A 183 2.26 4.08 7.76
CA ILE A 183 2.76 4.88 6.65
C ILE A 183 1.90 4.55 5.43
N LEU A 184 1.37 5.59 4.77
CA LEU A 184 0.48 5.46 3.64
C LEU A 184 1.09 6.12 2.42
N ASP A 185 1.08 5.44 1.29
CA ASP A 185 1.26 6.13 0.02
C ASP A 185 0.05 7.03 -0.27
N LYS A 186 0.22 8.08 -1.08
CA LYS A 186 -0.87 8.95 -1.49
C LYS A 186 -1.67 8.31 -2.62
N THR A 187 -1.01 8.05 -3.73
CA THR A 187 -1.61 7.71 -5.02
C THR A 187 -2.17 6.28 -4.99
N GLY A 188 -3.39 6.09 -5.48
CA GLY A 188 -4.06 4.77 -5.45
C GLY A 188 -4.43 4.26 -4.05
N THR A 189 -3.83 4.81 -3.00
CA THR A 189 -4.05 4.44 -1.60
C THR A 189 -4.98 5.44 -0.90
N ILE A 190 -4.54 6.64 -0.60
CA ILE A 190 -5.38 7.71 0.01
C ILE A 190 -6.30 8.33 -1.03
N THR A 191 -5.80 8.52 -2.24
CA THR A 191 -6.56 9.02 -3.38
C THR A 191 -6.94 7.89 -4.33
N TYR A 192 -7.82 8.17 -5.29
CA TYR A 192 -8.16 7.20 -6.33
C TYR A 192 -7.02 6.95 -7.33
N GLY A 193 -5.95 7.75 -7.31
CA GLY A 193 -4.83 7.66 -8.23
C GLY A 193 -5.14 8.15 -9.65
N ASN A 194 -6.35 8.67 -9.87
CA ASN A 194 -6.80 9.26 -11.12
C ASN A 194 -7.05 10.75 -10.91
N ARG A 195 -6.57 11.58 -11.81
CA ARG A 195 -6.90 13.02 -11.80
C ARG A 195 -8.33 13.18 -12.25
N MET A 196 -9.19 13.65 -11.37
CA MET A 196 -10.61 13.84 -11.66
C MET A 196 -10.97 15.33 -11.69
N ALA A 197 -11.97 15.68 -12.49
CA ALA A 197 -12.48 17.03 -12.56
C ALA A 197 -13.10 17.44 -11.21
N ALA A 198 -12.56 18.51 -10.64
CA ALA A 198 -12.99 19.06 -9.37
C ALA A 198 -13.76 20.38 -9.52
N ASP A 199 -13.39 21.17 -10.54
CA ASP A 199 -14.03 22.46 -10.78
C ASP A 199 -13.88 22.95 -12.23
N PHE A 200 -14.74 23.89 -12.63
CA PHE A 200 -14.68 24.63 -13.88
C PHE A 200 -14.48 26.11 -13.59
N ILE A 201 -13.36 26.67 -14.02
CA ILE A 201 -12.95 28.05 -13.74
C ILE A 201 -13.05 28.85 -15.06
N PRO A 202 -14.11 29.61 -15.26
CA PRO A 202 -14.27 30.40 -16.49
C PRO A 202 -13.35 31.64 -16.52
N VAL A 203 -12.93 32.03 -17.70
CA VAL A 203 -12.26 33.32 -17.89
C VAL A 203 -13.27 34.46 -17.91
N SER A 204 -12.79 35.69 -17.77
CA SER A 204 -13.64 36.90 -17.78
C SER A 204 -14.55 36.94 -19.00
N GLY A 205 -15.84 37.14 -18.76
CA GLY A 205 -16.87 37.24 -19.81
C GLY A 205 -17.42 35.87 -20.30
N VAL A 206 -17.10 34.78 -19.64
CA VAL A 206 -17.66 33.45 -19.90
C VAL A 206 -18.42 32.98 -18.66
N SER A 207 -19.60 32.37 -18.83
CA SER A 207 -20.32 31.77 -17.73
C SER A 207 -19.78 30.39 -17.39
N VAL A 208 -19.94 29.95 -16.10
CA VAL A 208 -19.57 28.60 -15.68
C VAL A 208 -20.36 27.55 -16.47
N GLU A 209 -21.64 27.81 -16.76
CA GLU A 209 -22.50 26.90 -17.53
C GLU A 209 -22.00 26.72 -18.98
N GLU A 210 -21.56 27.82 -19.62
CA GLU A 210 -20.99 27.77 -20.98
C GLU A 210 -19.71 26.93 -21.01
N LEU A 211 -18.78 27.18 -20.07
CA LEU A 211 -17.55 26.40 -19.94
C LEU A 211 -17.85 24.94 -19.68
N THR A 212 -18.73 24.63 -18.71
CA THR A 212 -19.10 23.26 -18.33
C THR A 212 -19.69 22.49 -19.50
N LYS A 213 -20.57 23.13 -20.29
CA LYS A 213 -21.17 22.52 -21.48
C LYS A 213 -20.13 22.10 -22.51
N TYR A 214 -19.23 23.02 -22.88
CA TYR A 214 -18.22 22.73 -23.89
C TYR A 214 -17.10 21.82 -23.39
N ALA A 215 -16.76 21.87 -22.10
CA ALA A 215 -15.88 20.91 -21.46
C ALA A 215 -16.45 19.49 -21.53
N ALA A 216 -17.73 19.32 -21.22
CA ALA A 216 -18.42 18.03 -21.33
C ALA A 216 -18.47 17.52 -22.77
N LEU A 217 -18.86 18.38 -23.73
CA LEU A 217 -18.90 18.02 -25.17
C LEU A 217 -17.55 17.51 -25.67
N SER A 218 -16.45 18.19 -25.33
CA SER A 218 -15.10 17.78 -25.72
C SER A 218 -14.60 16.51 -25.04
N SER A 219 -15.30 16.04 -24.02
CA SER A 219 -14.90 14.88 -23.20
C SER A 219 -15.75 13.64 -23.42
N LEU A 220 -16.81 13.70 -24.22
CA LEU A 220 -17.75 12.58 -24.39
C LEU A 220 -17.13 11.33 -25.03
N SER A 221 -16.19 11.50 -25.95
CA SER A 221 -15.46 10.39 -26.57
C SER A 221 -14.19 9.97 -25.78
N ASP A 222 -13.84 10.74 -24.77
CA ASP A 222 -12.66 10.52 -23.97
C ASP A 222 -12.92 9.37 -22.97
N ALA A 223 -12.41 8.18 -23.29
CA ALA A 223 -12.57 6.98 -22.48
C ALA A 223 -11.72 6.98 -21.20
N THR A 224 -10.82 7.95 -21.04
CA THR A 224 -9.97 8.08 -19.85
C THR A 224 -10.78 8.38 -18.59
N PRO A 225 -10.28 8.02 -17.40
CA PRO A 225 -10.92 8.40 -16.12
C PRO A 225 -11.14 9.91 -16.01
N GLU A 226 -10.17 10.71 -16.47
CA GLU A 226 -10.21 12.17 -16.52
C GLU A 226 -11.40 12.65 -17.37
N GLY A 227 -11.50 12.16 -18.61
CA GLY A 227 -12.59 12.55 -19.52
C GLY A 227 -13.97 12.20 -18.96
N LYS A 228 -14.12 10.99 -18.43
CA LYS A 228 -15.37 10.54 -17.78
C LYS A 228 -15.73 11.41 -16.58
N SER A 229 -14.74 11.83 -15.79
CA SER A 229 -14.96 12.69 -14.62
C SER A 229 -15.46 14.08 -15.00
N VAL A 230 -14.99 14.64 -16.12
CA VAL A 230 -15.47 15.94 -16.64
C VAL A 230 -16.96 15.87 -16.98
N VAL A 231 -17.38 14.78 -17.67
CA VAL A 231 -18.81 14.56 -18.01
C VAL A 231 -19.66 14.35 -16.77
N ALA A 232 -19.15 13.58 -15.80
CA ALA A 232 -19.84 13.31 -14.53
C ALA A 232 -20.05 14.61 -13.73
N LEU A 233 -19.01 15.42 -13.57
CA LEU A 233 -19.08 16.70 -12.85
C LEU A 233 -20.02 17.69 -13.56
N ALA A 234 -20.03 17.72 -14.89
CA ALA A 234 -20.95 18.57 -15.65
C ALA A 234 -22.42 18.16 -15.39
N LYS A 235 -22.70 16.86 -15.36
CA LYS A 235 -24.04 16.31 -15.04
C LYS A 235 -24.47 16.65 -13.62
N GLU A 236 -23.56 16.54 -12.66
CA GLU A 236 -23.80 16.91 -11.26
C GLU A 236 -24.17 18.39 -11.12
N ARG A 237 -23.54 19.26 -11.91
CA ARG A 237 -23.86 20.70 -11.97
C ARG A 237 -25.10 21.04 -12.78
N GLY A 238 -25.86 20.03 -13.22
CA GLY A 238 -27.13 20.20 -13.93
C GLY A 238 -26.98 20.56 -15.42
N VAL A 239 -25.78 20.44 -15.98
CA VAL A 239 -25.56 20.64 -17.42
C VAL A 239 -25.79 19.31 -18.14
N VAL A 240 -26.91 19.21 -18.85
CA VAL A 240 -27.22 18.05 -19.70
C VAL A 240 -26.69 18.33 -21.10
N VAL A 241 -25.81 17.44 -21.56
CA VAL A 241 -25.32 17.49 -22.94
C VAL A 241 -26.30 16.74 -23.82
N ASP A 242 -26.85 17.41 -24.83
CA ASP A 242 -27.72 16.79 -25.82
C ASP A 242 -26.88 15.98 -26.81
N GLU A 243 -26.96 14.65 -26.70
CA GLU A 243 -26.28 13.72 -27.63
C GLU A 243 -26.75 13.89 -29.08
N SER A 244 -27.89 14.51 -29.32
CA SER A 244 -28.36 14.83 -30.68
C SER A 244 -27.49 15.84 -31.40
N SER A 245 -26.81 16.72 -30.67
CA SER A 245 -25.86 17.68 -31.18
C SER A 245 -24.57 17.07 -31.75
N LEU A 246 -24.33 15.80 -31.48
CA LEU A 246 -23.16 15.04 -31.93
C LEU A 246 -23.38 14.28 -33.24
N LYS A 247 -24.58 14.35 -33.82
CA LYS A 247 -24.82 13.71 -35.12
C LYS A 247 -23.95 14.37 -36.20
N GLY A 248 -23.02 13.57 -36.75
CA GLY A 248 -22.05 14.05 -37.74
C GLY A 248 -20.85 14.81 -37.17
N ALA A 249 -20.64 14.74 -35.85
CA ALA A 249 -19.44 15.27 -35.21
C ALA A 249 -18.22 14.37 -35.44
N GLU A 250 -17.06 14.98 -35.61
CA GLU A 250 -15.78 14.31 -35.72
C GLU A 250 -14.99 14.50 -34.40
N PHE A 251 -14.65 13.40 -33.75
CA PHE A 251 -13.89 13.43 -32.50
C PHE A 251 -12.39 13.44 -32.80
N ILE A 252 -11.67 14.35 -32.11
CA ILE A 252 -10.23 14.49 -32.22
C ILE A 252 -9.61 13.84 -30.96
N GLU A 253 -8.90 12.74 -31.16
CA GLU A 253 -8.19 12.05 -30.10
C GLU A 253 -6.97 12.86 -29.64
N PHE A 254 -6.58 12.63 -28.37
CA PHE A 254 -5.36 13.25 -27.83
C PHE A 254 -4.13 12.64 -28.50
N THR A 255 -3.21 13.51 -28.94
CA THR A 255 -1.87 13.09 -29.38
C THR A 255 -0.79 13.83 -28.59
N ALA A 256 0.35 13.19 -28.38
CA ALA A 256 1.50 13.80 -27.70
C ALA A 256 1.99 15.06 -28.42
N LYS A 257 1.90 15.07 -29.74
CA LYS A 257 2.31 16.21 -30.58
C LYS A 257 1.40 17.41 -30.42
N THR A 258 0.08 17.22 -30.43
CA THR A 258 -0.88 18.33 -30.34
C THR A 258 -1.18 18.71 -28.89
N ARG A 259 -1.04 17.79 -27.95
CA ARG A 259 -1.37 17.91 -26.52
C ARG A 259 -2.78 18.45 -26.27
N MET A 260 -3.69 18.12 -27.18
CA MET A 260 -5.10 18.50 -27.10
C MET A 260 -6.01 17.42 -27.71
N SER A 261 -7.23 17.36 -27.23
CA SER A 261 -8.33 16.54 -27.76
C SER A 261 -9.58 17.38 -27.92
N GLY A 262 -10.60 16.89 -28.56
CA GLY A 262 -11.84 17.65 -28.71
C GLY A 262 -12.81 17.06 -29.70
N VAL A 263 -13.69 17.91 -30.22
CA VAL A 263 -14.74 17.55 -31.18
C VAL A 263 -15.01 18.68 -32.16
N ASP A 264 -15.19 18.34 -33.43
CA ASP A 264 -15.67 19.21 -34.46
C ASP A 264 -17.14 18.88 -34.76
N LEU A 265 -18.03 19.81 -34.44
CA LEU A 265 -19.47 19.64 -34.64
C LEU A 265 -19.87 19.80 -36.09
N ALA A 266 -20.99 19.23 -36.49
CA ALA A 266 -21.49 19.33 -37.87
C ALA A 266 -21.80 20.74 -38.33
N ASP A 267 -22.00 21.69 -37.42
CA ASP A 267 -22.20 23.12 -37.71
C ASP A 267 -20.91 23.90 -37.96
N GLY A 268 -19.75 23.22 -37.90
CA GLY A 268 -18.43 23.83 -38.05
C GLY A 268 -17.84 24.38 -36.75
N THR A 269 -18.47 24.17 -35.60
CA THR A 269 -17.94 24.54 -34.29
C THR A 269 -16.84 23.57 -33.87
N SER A 270 -15.64 24.08 -33.66
CA SER A 270 -14.46 23.33 -33.23
C SER A 270 -14.23 23.54 -31.73
N ILE A 271 -14.28 22.47 -30.91
CA ILE A 271 -14.05 22.51 -29.48
C ILE A 271 -12.76 21.78 -29.20
N ARG A 272 -11.86 22.36 -28.41
CA ARG A 272 -10.60 21.75 -28.00
C ARG A 272 -10.40 21.90 -26.50
N LYS A 273 -9.87 20.82 -25.86
CA LYS A 273 -9.36 20.84 -24.49
C LYS A 273 -7.95 20.29 -24.48
N GLY A 274 -7.10 20.78 -23.61
CA GLY A 274 -5.72 20.27 -23.52
C GLY A 274 -4.82 21.14 -22.66
N ALA A 275 -3.52 20.89 -22.77
CA ALA A 275 -2.51 21.67 -22.06
C ALA A 275 -2.65 23.15 -22.39
N SER A 276 -2.53 24.02 -21.39
CA SER A 276 -2.84 25.45 -21.54
C SER A 276 -1.99 26.13 -22.56
N ASP A 277 -0.71 25.82 -22.64
CA ASP A 277 0.22 26.34 -23.64
C ASP A 277 -0.17 25.92 -25.09
N ALA A 278 -0.54 24.65 -25.28
CA ALA A 278 -0.97 24.12 -26.57
C ALA A 278 -2.28 24.78 -27.06
N ILE A 279 -3.25 24.96 -26.17
CA ILE A 279 -4.51 25.65 -26.49
C ILE A 279 -4.27 27.12 -26.78
N VAL A 280 -3.38 27.79 -26.04
CA VAL A 280 -2.99 29.19 -26.30
C VAL A 280 -2.36 29.35 -27.70
N GLU A 281 -1.46 28.43 -28.04
CA GLU A 281 -0.83 28.42 -29.36
C GLU A 281 -1.85 28.16 -30.49
N TYR A 282 -2.74 27.20 -30.30
CA TYR A 282 -3.83 26.88 -31.21
C TYR A 282 -4.74 28.10 -31.48
N VAL A 283 -5.22 28.73 -30.40
CA VAL A 283 -6.10 29.92 -30.50
C VAL A 283 -5.39 31.09 -31.20
N LYS A 284 -4.12 31.35 -30.86
CA LYS A 284 -3.31 32.37 -31.53
C LYS A 284 -3.11 32.08 -33.03
N GLY A 285 -2.86 30.80 -33.36
CA GLY A 285 -2.73 30.34 -34.75
C GLY A 285 -3.99 30.56 -35.58
N LEU A 286 -5.16 30.53 -34.97
CA LEU A 286 -6.44 30.87 -35.59
C LEU A 286 -6.73 32.39 -35.63
N GLY A 287 -5.82 33.23 -35.11
CA GLY A 287 -6.01 34.68 -35.00
C GLY A 287 -6.98 35.09 -33.88
N GLY A 288 -7.12 34.26 -32.84
CA GLY A 288 -7.86 34.57 -31.62
C GLY A 288 -7.05 35.33 -30.59
N THR A 289 -7.73 35.86 -29.55
CA THR A 289 -7.11 36.55 -28.42
C THR A 289 -7.22 35.67 -27.15
N VAL A 290 -6.16 35.68 -26.35
CA VAL A 290 -6.11 34.94 -25.07
C VAL A 290 -6.45 35.92 -23.95
N PRO A 291 -7.45 35.58 -23.08
CA PRO A 291 -7.79 36.42 -21.93
C PRO A 291 -6.61 36.54 -20.95
N ALA A 292 -6.43 37.73 -20.38
CA ALA A 292 -5.29 38.05 -19.51
C ALA A 292 -5.33 37.25 -18.16
N ASP A 293 -6.51 36.85 -17.72
CA ASP A 293 -6.74 36.10 -16.47
C ASP A 293 -6.49 34.58 -16.60
N LEU A 294 -6.39 34.05 -17.82
CA LEU A 294 -6.14 32.63 -18.05
C LEU A 294 -4.88 32.13 -17.32
N GLN A 295 -3.77 32.88 -17.47
CA GLN A 295 -2.50 32.48 -16.82
C GLN A 295 -2.64 32.47 -15.30
N GLY A 296 -3.36 33.43 -14.72
CA GLY A 296 -3.62 33.47 -13.29
C GLY A 296 -4.40 32.24 -12.80
N HIS A 297 -5.40 31.79 -13.57
CA HIS A 297 -6.18 30.59 -13.24
C HIS A 297 -5.34 29.31 -13.37
N THR A 298 -4.54 29.16 -14.42
CA THR A 298 -3.67 28.00 -14.59
C THR A 298 -2.59 27.91 -13.49
N ASP A 299 -1.99 29.04 -13.13
CA ASP A 299 -1.00 29.11 -12.06
C ASP A 299 -1.61 28.78 -10.69
N GLN A 300 -2.83 29.23 -10.44
CA GLN A 300 -3.56 28.92 -9.21
C GLN A 300 -3.83 27.43 -9.09
N VAL A 301 -4.35 26.81 -10.15
CA VAL A 301 -4.61 25.36 -10.19
C VAL A 301 -3.31 24.58 -9.95
N SER A 302 -2.23 24.95 -10.64
CA SER A 302 -0.92 24.29 -10.51
C SER A 302 -0.34 24.45 -9.11
N LYS A 303 -0.46 25.61 -8.47
CA LYS A 303 -0.04 25.85 -7.09
C LYS A 303 -0.81 25.00 -6.06
N GLN A 304 -2.05 24.68 -6.36
CA GLN A 304 -2.90 23.80 -5.55
C GLN A 304 -2.65 22.29 -5.82
N GLY A 305 -1.63 21.97 -6.66
CA GLY A 305 -1.26 20.60 -7.01
C GLY A 305 -2.20 19.94 -8.02
N GLY A 306 -3.07 20.72 -8.65
CA GLY A 306 -3.94 20.23 -9.70
C GLY A 306 -3.31 20.36 -11.09
N THR A 307 -3.97 19.76 -12.08
CA THR A 307 -3.63 19.89 -13.49
C THR A 307 -4.66 20.77 -14.19
N PRO A 308 -4.26 21.92 -14.74
CA PRO A 308 -5.17 22.77 -15.50
C PRO A 308 -5.30 22.23 -16.93
N LEU A 309 -6.53 21.96 -17.38
CA LEU A 309 -6.84 21.74 -18.78
C LEU A 309 -7.63 22.96 -19.32
N THR A 310 -7.10 23.64 -20.32
CA THR A 310 -7.76 24.77 -20.94
C THR A 310 -8.75 24.31 -22.01
N VAL A 311 -9.91 24.96 -22.06
CA VAL A 311 -10.99 24.71 -23.05
C VAL A 311 -11.15 25.92 -23.94
N CYS A 312 -11.24 25.66 -25.24
CA CYS A 312 -11.56 26.72 -26.22
C CYS A 312 -12.62 26.24 -27.22
N VAL A 313 -13.33 27.21 -27.79
CA VAL A 313 -14.26 27.03 -28.92
C VAL A 313 -13.81 27.95 -30.05
N GLY A 314 -13.34 27.36 -31.15
CA GLY A 314 -12.74 28.10 -32.24
C GLY A 314 -11.61 29.03 -31.76
N LYS A 315 -11.79 30.33 -31.91
CA LYS A 315 -10.81 31.37 -31.55
C LYS A 315 -10.92 31.88 -30.11
N ARG A 316 -11.88 31.37 -29.33
CA ARG A 316 -12.22 31.90 -28.01
C ARG A 316 -11.86 30.90 -26.92
N VAL A 317 -11.02 31.32 -25.99
CA VAL A 317 -10.76 30.54 -24.75
C VAL A 317 -11.93 30.73 -23.80
N LEU A 318 -12.43 29.63 -23.22
CA LEU A 318 -13.56 29.64 -22.28
C LEU A 318 -13.13 29.58 -20.81
N GLY A 319 -12.08 28.88 -20.51
CA GLY A 319 -11.62 28.72 -19.14
C GLY A 319 -10.77 27.47 -18.94
N VAL A 320 -10.70 27.05 -17.67
CA VAL A 320 -9.84 25.95 -17.22
C VAL A 320 -10.69 24.91 -16.51
N ILE A 321 -10.49 23.64 -16.82
CA ILE A 321 -10.94 22.51 -16.03
C ILE A 321 -9.86 22.24 -14.97
N TYR A 322 -10.24 22.24 -13.69
CA TYR A 322 -9.37 21.88 -12.59
C TYR A 322 -9.43 20.38 -12.36
N LEU A 323 -8.38 19.66 -12.73
CA LEU A 323 -8.22 18.25 -12.39
C LEU A 323 -7.36 18.12 -11.14
N LYS A 324 -7.82 17.33 -10.17
CA LYS A 324 -7.05 16.98 -8.97
C LYS A 324 -7.20 15.51 -8.62
N ASP A 325 -6.26 14.99 -7.85
CA ASP A 325 -6.42 13.73 -7.16
C ASP A 325 -7.48 13.87 -6.07
N ILE A 326 -8.49 13.01 -6.10
CA ILE A 326 -9.59 13.04 -5.12
C ILE A 326 -9.30 12.05 -4.00
N VAL A 327 -9.37 12.54 -2.78
CA VAL A 327 -9.29 11.72 -1.57
C VAL A 327 -10.50 10.78 -1.52
N LYS A 328 -10.26 9.51 -1.21
CA LYS A 328 -11.31 8.50 -1.08
C LYS A 328 -12.26 8.86 0.06
N ASP A 329 -13.54 8.53 -0.12
CA ASP A 329 -14.59 8.87 0.84
C ASP A 329 -14.42 8.14 2.19
N GLY A 330 -14.85 8.79 3.28
CA GLY A 330 -14.90 8.20 4.61
C GLY A 330 -13.56 8.06 5.34
N LEU A 331 -12.43 8.50 4.75
CA LEU A 331 -11.11 8.34 5.35
C LEU A 331 -10.94 9.12 6.65
N VAL A 332 -11.50 10.33 6.74
CA VAL A 332 -11.36 11.22 7.91
C VAL A 332 -11.83 10.53 9.19
N GLU A 333 -13.02 9.93 9.17
CA GLU A 333 -13.58 9.22 10.31
C GLU A 333 -12.75 7.99 10.68
N ARG A 334 -12.29 7.24 9.69
CA ARG A 334 -11.53 6.02 9.89
C ARG A 334 -10.13 6.31 10.42
N PHE A 335 -9.45 7.34 9.93
CA PHE A 335 -8.18 7.79 10.49
C PHE A 335 -8.35 8.36 11.92
N ALA A 336 -9.47 9.04 12.21
CA ALA A 336 -9.79 9.44 13.58
C ALA A 336 -9.96 8.23 14.52
N ARG A 337 -10.55 7.12 14.06
CA ARG A 337 -10.64 5.85 14.82
C ARG A 337 -9.27 5.22 15.03
N LEU A 338 -8.40 5.18 14.01
CA LEU A 338 -7.01 4.69 14.15
C LEU A 338 -6.26 5.50 15.21
N ARG A 339 -6.38 6.82 15.17
CA ARG A 339 -5.79 7.72 16.16
C ARG A 339 -6.33 7.46 17.57
N ALA A 340 -7.64 7.19 17.71
CA ALA A 340 -8.27 6.89 19.00
C ALA A 340 -7.75 5.60 19.63
N ILE A 341 -7.29 4.63 18.84
CA ILE A 341 -6.68 3.39 19.32
C ILE A 341 -5.15 3.46 19.42
N GLY A 342 -4.58 4.69 19.23
CA GLY A 342 -3.16 4.97 19.45
C GLY A 342 -2.26 4.80 18.21
N ILE A 343 -2.80 4.62 17.02
CA ILE A 343 -2.03 4.47 15.79
C ILE A 343 -1.83 5.84 15.14
N LYS A 344 -0.56 6.20 14.91
CA LYS A 344 -0.16 7.40 14.18
C LYS A 344 -0.17 7.14 12.68
N THR A 345 -0.75 8.04 11.90
CA THR A 345 -0.84 7.95 10.43
C THR A 345 0.05 9.00 9.75
N ILE A 346 0.89 8.57 8.82
CA ILE A 346 1.83 9.43 8.08
C ILE A 346 1.65 9.16 6.58
N MET A 347 1.29 10.19 5.83
CA MET A 347 1.24 10.11 4.36
C MET A 347 2.62 10.38 3.77
N CYS A 348 3.07 9.56 2.82
CA CYS A 348 4.26 9.79 2.00
C CYS A 348 3.85 10.05 0.56
N THR A 349 4.40 11.10 -0.07
CA THR A 349 4.09 11.47 -1.45
C THR A 349 5.29 12.12 -2.12
N GLY A 350 5.43 11.93 -3.44
CA GLY A 350 6.39 12.67 -4.27
C GLY A 350 5.99 14.11 -4.56
N ASP A 351 4.78 14.54 -4.18
CA ASP A 351 4.28 15.89 -4.40
C ASP A 351 5.09 16.94 -3.62
N ASN A 352 4.95 18.20 -4.05
CA ASN A 352 5.50 19.34 -3.32
C ASN A 352 4.81 19.51 -1.95
N PRO A 353 5.45 20.21 -0.98
CA PRO A 353 4.93 20.36 0.38
C PRO A 353 3.54 20.98 0.48
N LEU A 354 3.18 21.89 -0.43
CA LEU A 354 1.87 22.58 -0.41
C LEU A 354 0.74 21.61 -0.79
N THR A 355 0.92 20.84 -1.86
CA THR A 355 -0.03 19.82 -2.30
C THR A 355 -0.16 18.71 -1.23
N ALA A 356 0.97 18.24 -0.71
CA ALA A 356 0.98 17.22 0.32
C ALA A 356 0.23 17.67 1.59
N ALA A 357 0.43 18.91 2.04
CA ALA A 357 -0.28 19.47 3.20
C ALA A 357 -1.79 19.53 2.98
N THR A 358 -2.23 19.94 1.78
CA THR A 358 -3.66 20.05 1.43
C THR A 358 -4.32 18.66 1.48
N ILE A 359 -3.71 17.67 0.83
CA ILE A 359 -4.25 16.29 0.79
C ILE A 359 -4.22 15.65 2.18
N ALA A 360 -3.15 15.86 2.96
CA ALA A 360 -3.05 15.35 4.32
C ALA A 360 -4.15 15.91 5.23
N GLN A 361 -4.46 17.19 5.10
CA GLN A 361 -5.55 17.83 5.85
C GLN A 361 -6.91 17.31 5.38
N GLU A 362 -7.14 17.18 4.07
CA GLU A 362 -8.39 16.68 3.49
C GLU A 362 -8.64 15.21 3.90
N ALA A 363 -7.60 14.38 3.92
CA ALA A 363 -7.68 12.97 4.35
C ALA A 363 -7.76 12.80 5.86
N GLY A 364 -7.27 13.77 6.65
CA GLY A 364 -7.28 13.72 8.12
C GLY A 364 -6.16 12.87 8.72
N VAL A 365 -5.02 12.69 8.03
CA VAL A 365 -3.83 12.01 8.57
C VAL A 365 -3.08 12.88 9.57
N ASP A 366 -2.25 12.26 10.44
CA ASP A 366 -1.54 12.96 11.52
C ASP A 366 -0.31 13.73 11.03
N GLY A 367 0.27 13.30 9.91
CA GLY A 367 1.45 13.93 9.34
C GLY A 367 1.66 13.53 7.89
N PHE A 368 2.61 14.21 7.24
CA PHE A 368 2.99 13.88 5.86
C PHE A 368 4.47 14.12 5.62
N ILE A 369 4.99 13.45 4.59
CA ILE A 369 6.33 13.63 4.05
C ILE A 369 6.17 13.90 2.56
N ALA A 370 6.59 15.09 2.14
CA ALA A 370 6.56 15.54 0.75
C ALA A 370 7.88 15.24 0.03
N GLU A 371 7.88 15.31 -1.31
CA GLU A 371 9.07 15.08 -2.15
C GLU A 371 9.78 13.74 -1.85
N CYS A 372 8.98 12.75 -1.42
CA CYS A 372 9.45 11.47 -0.91
C CYS A 372 9.83 10.54 -2.07
N ARG A 373 11.06 10.07 -2.07
CA ARG A 373 11.56 9.03 -2.97
C ARG A 373 11.33 7.64 -2.36
N PRO A 374 11.40 6.55 -3.14
CA PRO A 374 11.26 5.19 -2.60
C PRO A 374 12.20 4.88 -1.43
N GLU A 375 13.46 5.35 -1.49
CA GLU A 375 14.45 5.17 -0.44
C GLU A 375 14.09 5.93 0.83
N ASP A 376 13.45 7.08 0.71
CA ASP A 376 13.02 7.89 1.87
C ASP A 376 11.90 7.18 2.64
N LYS A 377 10.98 6.49 1.93
CA LYS A 377 9.94 5.66 2.57
C LYS A 377 10.56 4.57 3.45
N ILE A 378 11.58 3.87 2.93
CA ILE A 378 12.32 2.85 3.69
C ILE A 378 13.02 3.46 4.91
N LYS A 379 13.62 4.64 4.74
CA LYS A 379 14.31 5.35 5.82
C LYS A 379 13.36 5.69 6.96
N VAL A 380 12.19 6.25 6.65
CA VAL A 380 11.15 6.56 7.65
C VAL A 380 10.70 5.32 8.40
N ILE A 381 10.45 4.20 7.69
CA ILE A 381 10.10 2.93 8.32
C ILE A 381 11.19 2.48 9.30
N LYS A 382 12.45 2.51 8.87
CA LYS A 382 13.59 2.10 9.72
C LYS A 382 13.78 3.01 10.94
N GLU A 383 13.54 4.32 10.80
CA GLU A 383 13.62 5.27 11.90
C GLU A 383 12.55 5.03 12.96
N GLU A 384 11.31 4.76 12.56
CA GLU A 384 10.22 4.38 13.47
C GLU A 384 10.50 3.01 14.13
N GLN A 385 10.96 2.01 13.35
CA GLN A 385 11.36 0.69 13.87
C GLN A 385 12.55 0.76 14.85
N ALA A 386 13.49 1.69 14.64
CA ALA A 386 14.60 1.88 15.55
C ALA A 386 14.18 2.41 16.93
N GLN A 387 13.01 3.05 17.02
CA GLN A 387 12.38 3.48 18.27
C GLN A 387 11.61 2.34 18.96
N GLY A 388 11.64 1.14 18.41
CA GLY A 388 10.91 -0.03 18.93
C GLY A 388 9.44 -0.10 18.52
N LYS A 389 9.00 0.74 17.57
CA LYS A 389 7.63 0.76 17.06
C LYS A 389 7.41 -0.31 15.99
N ILE A 390 6.20 -0.83 15.94
CA ILE A 390 5.72 -1.71 14.86
C ILE A 390 5.11 -0.83 13.78
N VAL A 391 5.62 -0.97 12.57
CA VAL A 391 5.26 -0.10 11.44
C VAL A 391 4.46 -0.86 10.40
N ALA A 392 3.27 -0.34 10.06
CA ALA A 392 2.52 -0.75 8.89
C ALA A 392 2.81 0.18 7.71
N MET A 393 2.92 -0.37 6.52
CA MET A 393 3.02 0.36 5.26
C MET A 393 1.90 -0.05 4.32
N THR A 394 1.26 0.93 3.69
CA THR A 394 0.23 0.69 2.68
C THR A 394 0.61 1.41 1.39
N GLY A 395 0.54 0.71 0.26
CA GLY A 395 0.89 1.25 -1.04
C GLY A 395 0.43 0.34 -2.18
N ASP A 396 0.53 0.82 -3.42
CA ASP A 396 0.07 0.11 -4.62
C ASP A 396 1.10 0.05 -5.75
N GLY A 397 2.12 0.93 -5.75
CA GLY A 397 3.13 1.01 -6.80
C GLY A 397 4.32 0.06 -6.63
N THR A 398 5.03 -0.21 -7.72
CA THR A 398 6.32 -0.94 -7.69
C THR A 398 7.37 -0.17 -6.88
N ASN A 399 7.30 1.16 -6.87
CA ASN A 399 8.11 2.03 -6.03
C ASN A 399 7.87 1.83 -4.53
N ASP A 400 6.72 1.28 -4.13
CA ASP A 400 6.38 0.97 -2.74
C ASP A 400 6.85 -0.41 -2.31
N ALA A 401 7.12 -1.32 -3.26
CA ALA A 401 7.47 -2.69 -2.97
C ALA A 401 8.59 -2.84 -1.93
N PRO A 402 9.71 -2.09 -1.98
CA PRO A 402 10.75 -2.18 -0.97
C PRO A 402 10.28 -1.70 0.42
N ALA A 403 9.43 -0.67 0.49
CA ALA A 403 8.87 -0.17 1.74
C ALA A 403 7.87 -1.17 2.34
N LEU A 404 7.01 -1.78 1.49
CA LEU A 404 6.09 -2.86 1.87
C LEU A 404 6.83 -4.09 2.40
N ALA A 405 7.97 -4.44 1.80
CA ALA A 405 8.82 -5.55 2.26
C ALA A 405 9.53 -5.24 3.59
N GLN A 406 9.98 -3.99 3.79
CA GLN A 406 10.69 -3.56 5.00
C GLN A 406 9.78 -3.41 6.21
N ALA A 407 8.53 -3.00 6.03
CA ALA A 407 7.57 -2.81 7.10
C ALA A 407 7.24 -4.13 7.82
N ASP A 408 6.90 -4.05 9.11
CA ASP A 408 6.46 -5.21 9.90
C ASP A 408 5.15 -5.76 9.32
N VAL A 409 4.28 -4.85 8.87
CA VAL A 409 3.04 -5.13 8.15
C VAL A 409 3.02 -4.36 6.84
N GLY A 410 3.10 -5.06 5.71
CA GLY A 410 2.92 -4.49 4.38
C GLY A 410 1.54 -4.86 3.82
N LEU A 411 0.68 -3.87 3.59
CA LEU A 411 -0.64 -4.03 3.00
C LEU A 411 -0.65 -3.46 1.59
N ALA A 412 -0.68 -4.32 0.58
CA ALA A 412 -0.81 -3.88 -0.82
C ALA A 412 -2.27 -3.76 -1.21
N MET A 413 -2.56 -2.78 -2.07
CA MET A 413 -3.89 -2.63 -2.68
C MET A 413 -4.07 -3.64 -3.82
N ASN A 414 -5.30 -4.14 -4.00
CA ASN A 414 -5.60 -5.05 -5.12
C ASN A 414 -5.47 -4.38 -6.49
N SER A 415 -5.74 -3.09 -6.56
CA SER A 415 -5.49 -2.25 -7.75
C SER A 415 -4.00 -2.08 -8.06
N GLY A 416 -3.12 -2.39 -7.09
CA GLY A 416 -1.69 -2.19 -7.18
C GLY A 416 -0.96 -3.18 -8.08
N THR A 417 0.32 -2.91 -8.30
CA THR A 417 1.21 -3.71 -9.14
C THR A 417 1.47 -5.10 -8.54
N THR A 418 1.83 -6.06 -9.38
CA THR A 418 2.22 -7.42 -8.94
C THR A 418 3.41 -7.34 -7.97
N ALA A 419 4.39 -6.49 -8.24
CA ALA A 419 5.57 -6.32 -7.39
C ALA A 419 5.19 -5.83 -5.97
N ALA A 420 4.25 -4.89 -5.85
CA ALA A 420 3.75 -4.44 -4.55
C ALA A 420 3.05 -5.58 -3.79
N LYS A 421 2.20 -6.37 -4.48
CA LYS A 421 1.47 -7.49 -3.87
C LYS A 421 2.41 -8.61 -3.40
N GLU A 422 3.46 -8.93 -4.17
CA GLU A 422 4.45 -9.94 -3.81
C GLU A 422 5.35 -9.51 -2.65
N ALA A 423 5.68 -8.22 -2.57
CA ALA A 423 6.50 -7.66 -1.49
C ALA A 423 5.73 -7.52 -0.16
N ALA A 424 4.42 -7.33 -0.23
CA ALA A 424 3.55 -7.20 0.93
C ALA A 424 3.37 -8.54 1.66
N ASN A 425 2.91 -8.51 2.91
CA ASN A 425 2.45 -9.71 3.63
C ASN A 425 0.94 -9.78 3.80
N MET A 426 0.23 -8.78 3.29
CA MET A 426 -1.22 -8.74 3.15
C MET A 426 -1.63 -8.05 1.86
N VAL A 427 -2.79 -8.43 1.33
CA VAL A 427 -3.41 -7.78 0.15
C VAL A 427 -4.86 -7.43 0.50
N ASP A 428 -5.21 -6.17 0.35
CA ASP A 428 -6.59 -5.69 0.45
C ASP A 428 -7.29 -5.78 -0.90
N LEU A 429 -8.31 -6.62 -0.99
CA LEU A 429 -9.05 -6.88 -2.23
C LEU A 429 -9.97 -5.73 -2.65
N ASP A 430 -10.38 -4.88 -1.70
CA ASP A 430 -11.25 -3.72 -1.96
C ASP A 430 -10.46 -2.46 -2.32
N SER A 431 -9.13 -2.49 -2.19
CA SER A 431 -8.25 -1.32 -2.35
C SER A 431 -8.66 -0.14 -1.45
N ASP A 432 -9.06 -0.44 -0.22
CA ASP A 432 -9.41 0.52 0.82
C ASP A 432 -8.33 0.54 1.91
N PRO A 433 -7.46 1.56 1.97
CA PRO A 433 -6.35 1.62 2.92
C PRO A 433 -6.79 1.57 4.38
N THR A 434 -8.04 1.87 4.65
CA THR A 434 -8.60 1.88 6.00
C THR A 434 -9.04 0.51 6.50
N LYS A 435 -9.02 -0.52 5.65
CA LYS A 435 -9.20 -1.94 6.04
C LYS A 435 -8.19 -2.38 7.10
N ILE A 436 -7.06 -1.71 7.19
CA ILE A 436 -6.10 -1.93 8.28
C ILE A 436 -6.77 -1.80 9.66
N LEU A 437 -7.81 -0.98 9.81
CA LEU A 437 -8.53 -0.85 11.07
C LEU A 437 -9.15 -2.17 11.53
N GLU A 438 -9.87 -2.86 10.62
CA GLU A 438 -10.46 -4.17 10.89
C GLU A 438 -9.39 -5.20 11.19
N VAL A 439 -8.29 -5.18 10.43
CA VAL A 439 -7.17 -6.10 10.63
C VAL A 439 -6.49 -5.85 11.97
N VAL A 440 -6.29 -4.61 12.39
CA VAL A 440 -5.74 -4.25 13.70
C VAL A 440 -6.66 -4.73 14.83
N GLU A 441 -7.97 -4.52 14.70
CA GLU A 441 -8.94 -5.01 15.70
C GLU A 441 -8.89 -6.54 15.84
N ILE A 442 -8.80 -7.27 14.73
CA ILE A 442 -8.63 -8.73 14.72
C ILE A 442 -7.29 -9.11 15.34
N GLY A 443 -6.20 -8.44 14.96
CA GLY A 443 -4.87 -8.67 15.50
C GLY A 443 -4.82 -8.49 17.01
N LYS A 444 -5.41 -7.42 17.55
CA LYS A 444 -5.54 -7.20 19.00
C LYS A 444 -6.31 -8.32 19.70
N GLN A 445 -7.41 -8.79 19.10
CA GLN A 445 -8.17 -9.92 19.64
C GLN A 445 -7.34 -11.22 19.64
N LEU A 446 -6.54 -11.46 18.60
CA LEU A 446 -5.63 -12.61 18.53
C LEU A 446 -4.56 -12.54 19.63
N LEU A 447 -3.98 -11.36 19.86
CA LEU A 447 -2.99 -11.16 20.93
C LEU A 447 -3.57 -11.43 22.32
N ILE A 448 -4.79 -10.95 22.60
CA ILE A 448 -5.51 -11.24 23.85
C ILE A 448 -5.78 -12.73 23.98
N THR A 449 -6.29 -13.37 22.93
CA THR A 449 -6.57 -14.80 22.90
C THR A 449 -5.30 -15.61 23.13
N ARG A 450 -4.20 -15.25 22.46
CA ARG A 450 -2.90 -15.88 22.64
C ARG A 450 -2.39 -15.73 24.06
N GLY A 451 -2.48 -14.55 24.64
CA GLY A 451 -2.08 -14.27 26.01
C GLY A 451 -2.86 -15.14 27.01
N SER A 452 -4.17 -15.22 26.86
CA SER A 452 -5.05 -16.03 27.70
C SER A 452 -4.73 -17.52 27.60
N LEU A 453 -4.56 -18.05 26.39
CA LEU A 453 -4.24 -19.47 26.16
C LEU A 453 -2.84 -19.81 26.62
N THR A 454 -1.86 -18.92 26.46
CA THR A 454 -0.50 -19.10 26.98
C THR A 454 -0.51 -19.18 28.53
N THR A 455 -1.22 -18.25 29.18
CA THR A 455 -1.37 -18.23 30.64
C THR A 455 -2.03 -19.50 31.14
N PHE A 456 -3.12 -19.92 30.47
CA PHE A 456 -3.80 -21.19 30.83
C PHE A 456 -2.88 -22.38 30.65
N SER A 457 -2.12 -22.47 29.57
CA SER A 457 -1.17 -23.57 29.31
C SER A 457 -0.07 -23.63 30.38
N ILE A 458 0.52 -22.49 30.75
CA ILE A 458 1.53 -22.39 31.80
C ILE A 458 0.95 -22.84 33.15
N ALA A 459 -0.26 -22.35 33.49
CA ALA A 459 -0.93 -22.75 34.72
C ALA A 459 -1.19 -24.24 34.76
N ASN A 460 -1.62 -24.83 33.63
CA ASN A 460 -1.81 -26.27 33.49
C ASN A 460 -0.50 -27.07 33.65
N ASP A 461 0.58 -26.59 33.02
CA ASP A 461 1.89 -27.23 33.12
C ASP A 461 2.44 -27.16 34.56
N ILE A 462 2.29 -26.05 35.26
CA ILE A 462 2.64 -25.91 36.68
C ILE A 462 1.77 -26.88 37.55
N ALA A 463 0.47 -26.94 37.27
CA ALA A 463 -0.43 -27.81 37.99
C ALA A 463 -0.01 -29.30 37.89
N LYS A 464 0.51 -29.73 36.73
CA LYS A 464 1.05 -31.08 36.53
C LYS A 464 2.19 -31.43 37.52
N TYR A 465 3.08 -30.44 37.82
CA TYR A 465 4.12 -30.67 38.83
C TYR A 465 3.52 -30.98 40.20
N PHE A 466 2.52 -30.22 40.62
CA PHE A 466 1.85 -30.43 41.91
C PHE A 466 0.99 -31.70 41.95
N ALA A 467 0.63 -32.24 40.79
CA ALA A 467 -0.07 -33.52 40.68
C ALA A 467 0.91 -34.71 40.63
N ILE A 468 1.91 -34.64 39.75
CA ILE A 468 2.76 -35.79 39.42
C ILE A 468 3.86 -35.99 40.47
N ILE A 469 4.58 -34.93 40.89
CA ILE A 469 5.70 -35.05 41.83
C ILE A 469 5.25 -35.58 43.21
N PRO A 470 4.20 -35.03 43.84
CA PRO A 470 3.69 -35.59 45.08
C PRO A 470 3.29 -37.07 44.94
N ALA A 471 2.61 -37.46 43.85
CA ALA A 471 2.23 -38.83 43.59
C ALA A 471 3.43 -39.81 43.46
N MET A 472 4.57 -39.29 42.93
CA MET A 472 5.81 -40.08 42.81
C MET A 472 6.47 -40.35 44.14
N PHE A 473 6.39 -39.44 45.10
CA PHE A 473 7.14 -39.52 46.37
C PHE A 473 6.29 -39.88 47.59
N MET A 474 4.94 -39.82 47.51
CA MET A 474 4.05 -40.02 48.67
C MET A 474 4.20 -41.38 49.35
N MET A 475 4.63 -42.42 48.63
CA MET A 475 4.86 -43.76 49.20
C MET A 475 6.07 -43.79 50.11
N VAL A 476 7.05 -42.95 49.94
CA VAL A 476 8.30 -42.86 50.69
C VAL A 476 8.32 -41.66 51.64
N ILE A 477 7.69 -40.58 51.24
CA ILE A 477 7.54 -39.35 52.03
C ILE A 477 6.05 -39.09 52.26
N PRO A 478 5.42 -39.69 53.31
CA PRO A 478 3.96 -39.57 53.52
C PRO A 478 3.46 -38.13 53.66
N GLN A 479 4.31 -37.21 54.09
CA GLN A 479 3.98 -35.76 54.18
C GLN A 479 3.63 -35.13 52.82
N MET A 480 4.13 -35.70 51.75
CA MET A 480 3.81 -35.25 50.37
C MET A 480 2.35 -35.50 50.00
N GLN A 481 1.64 -36.35 50.72
CA GLN A 481 0.21 -36.63 50.50
C GLN A 481 -0.66 -35.36 50.67
N VAL A 482 -0.24 -34.44 51.51
CA VAL A 482 -0.92 -33.13 51.68
C VAL A 482 -0.92 -32.34 50.38
N LEU A 483 0.12 -32.50 49.56
CA LEU A 483 0.24 -31.82 48.25
C LEU A 483 -0.46 -32.60 47.12
N ASN A 484 -0.84 -33.86 47.36
CA ASN A 484 -1.59 -34.66 46.38
C ASN A 484 -3.08 -34.29 46.40
N ILE A 485 -3.39 -33.05 46.00
CA ILE A 485 -4.74 -32.46 46.02
C ILE A 485 -5.71 -33.28 45.16
N MET A 486 -5.21 -33.83 44.05
CA MET A 486 -6.03 -34.63 43.11
C MET A 486 -6.22 -36.08 43.56
N LYS A 487 -5.62 -36.49 44.70
CA LYS A 487 -5.71 -37.86 45.27
C LYS A 487 -5.31 -38.95 44.28
N LEU A 488 -4.27 -38.73 43.50
CA LEU A 488 -3.76 -39.67 42.52
C LEU A 488 -3.12 -40.88 43.24
N ALA A 489 -3.45 -42.09 42.79
CA ALA A 489 -3.06 -43.30 43.45
C ALA A 489 -1.63 -43.78 43.18
N SER A 490 -1.05 -43.35 42.04
CA SER A 490 0.28 -43.77 41.63
C SER A 490 0.89 -42.74 40.63
N PRO A 491 2.24 -42.77 40.47
CA PRO A 491 2.88 -41.96 39.41
C PRO A 491 2.32 -42.22 38.00
N THR A 492 2.00 -43.47 37.70
CA THR A 492 1.45 -43.88 36.41
C THR A 492 0.08 -43.24 36.17
N SER A 493 -0.81 -43.25 37.17
CA SER A 493 -2.13 -42.61 37.07
C SER A 493 -2.03 -41.05 37.02
N ALA A 494 -0.91 -40.50 37.50
CA ALA A 494 -0.65 -39.06 37.40
C ALA A 494 -0.16 -38.63 36.04
N ILE A 495 0.53 -39.50 35.31
CA ILE A 495 1.08 -39.22 33.96
C ILE A 495 0.04 -39.49 32.87
N LEU A 496 -0.79 -40.53 33.01
CA LEU A 496 -1.90 -40.83 32.12
C LEU A 496 -3.07 -39.86 32.29
#